data_fc475d261194ae9c2a541fad6d5ad134
#
_entry.id   fc475d261194ae9c2a541fad6d5ad134
#
_cell.length_a   1.000
_cell.length_b   1.000
_cell.length_c   1.000
_cell.angle_alpha   90.00
_cell.angle_beta   90.00
_cell.angle_gamma   90.00
#
_symmetry.space_group_name_H-M   'P 1'
#
loop_
_entity.id
_entity.type
_entity.pdbx_description
1 polymer ?
#
loop_
_entity_poly.entity_id
_entity_poly.type
_entity_poly.pdbx_seq_one_letter_code
_entity_poly.pdbx_strand_id
1 'polypeptide(L)'
;MGLFSKTKTVDIFFVGSEGTDLDRGIYAFYLNVDNGEIIKKSFIKSLASPLAMNRQGRFMYLTYRNGTGRAQDGGIWQYACMETQLGLAARIGNEGRTYIQTVLNKDRDYAYAIDYYNGEVVTIPIKTSKIIRVSKTVKLDGHSIDPVKQTESHPTFMTFTPDNTKLIVTDLGGDEVIFFTEGEKGELTKDEELSFKLN
;
A
#
# COMPACT_ATOMS: atom_id res chain seq x y z
N MET A 1 28.99 33.10 16.45
CA MET A 1 27.55 33.36 16.40
C MET A 1 26.92 32.11 15.76
N GLY A 2 26.50 31.15 16.62
CA GLY A 2 26.03 29.86 16.17
C GLY A 2 24.62 29.98 15.61
N LEU A 3 24.45 29.65 14.34
CA LEU A 3 23.12 29.40 13.77
C LEU A 3 22.53 28.12 14.43
N PHE A 4 21.68 28.30 15.43
CA PHE A 4 20.82 27.22 15.90
C PHE A 4 19.86 26.88 14.76
N SER A 5 20.06 25.75 14.10
CA SER A 5 19.03 25.13 13.27
C SER A 5 17.81 24.91 14.17
N LYS A 6 16.72 25.67 13.96
CA LYS A 6 15.44 25.39 14.61
C LYS A 6 15.03 23.99 14.22
N THR A 7 15.06 23.09 15.17
CA THR A 7 14.51 21.72 14.99
C THR A 7 13.06 21.87 14.54
N LYS A 8 12.69 21.20 13.46
CA LYS A 8 11.33 21.24 12.93
C LYS A 8 10.40 20.62 13.98
N THR A 9 9.57 21.44 14.63
CA THR A 9 8.64 21.03 15.69
C THR A 9 7.29 20.56 15.13
N VAL A 10 7.16 20.46 13.81
CA VAL A 10 5.89 20.14 13.14
C VAL A 10 6.11 18.98 12.18
N ASP A 11 5.33 17.92 12.36
CA ASP A 11 5.19 16.82 11.42
C ASP A 11 3.91 16.92 10.59
N ILE A 12 3.90 16.26 9.44
CA ILE A 12 2.75 16.20 8.55
C ILE A 12 2.30 14.76 8.45
N PHE A 13 1.01 14.51 8.70
CA PHE A 13 0.40 13.22 8.47
C PHE A 13 -0.88 13.32 7.63
N PHE A 14 -1.26 12.21 7.01
CA PHE A 14 -2.41 12.10 6.15
C PHE A 14 -3.38 11.05 6.66
N VAL A 15 -4.68 11.33 6.52
CA VAL A 15 -5.76 10.41 6.89
C VAL A 15 -6.68 10.21 5.70
N GLY A 16 -6.87 8.97 5.29
CA GLY A 16 -7.87 8.60 4.30
C GLY A 16 -9.25 8.46 4.95
N SER A 17 -10.28 8.96 4.29
CA SER A 17 -11.68 8.83 4.70
C SER A 17 -12.48 8.14 3.62
N GLU A 18 -13.16 7.03 3.98
CA GLU A 18 -14.14 6.36 3.12
C GLU A 18 -15.50 7.06 3.09
N GLY A 19 -15.73 8.04 3.94
CA GLY A 19 -16.95 8.78 4.20
C GLY A 19 -17.98 8.93 3.08
N THR A 20 -18.88 9.87 3.22
CA THR A 20 -19.88 10.19 2.20
C THR A 20 -19.24 10.92 1.00
N ASP A 21 -20.00 11.19 -0.05
CA ASP A 21 -19.50 11.93 -1.23
C ASP A 21 -18.99 13.34 -0.89
N LEU A 22 -19.30 13.87 0.28
CA LEU A 22 -18.86 15.20 0.74
C LEU A 22 -17.51 15.17 1.45
N ASP A 23 -17.22 14.10 2.18
CA ASP A 23 -16.07 13.98 3.08
C ASP A 23 -15.15 12.80 2.75
N ARG A 24 -15.42 12.09 1.63
CA ARG A 24 -14.53 11.05 1.09
C ARG A 24 -13.28 11.67 0.49
N GLY A 25 -12.11 11.26 0.96
CA GLY A 25 -10.85 11.77 0.44
C GLY A 25 -9.68 11.64 1.39
N ILE A 26 -8.71 12.52 1.24
CA ILE A 26 -7.49 12.54 2.01
C ILE A 26 -7.42 13.87 2.78
N TYR A 27 -7.32 13.78 4.08
CA TYR A 27 -7.06 14.90 4.97
C TYR A 27 -5.57 15.01 5.26
N ALA A 28 -5.02 16.21 5.22
CA ALA A 28 -3.66 16.50 5.66
C ALA A 28 -3.68 17.37 6.90
N PHE A 29 -2.82 17.05 7.86
CA PHE A 29 -2.72 17.70 9.15
C PHE A 29 -1.28 18.07 9.46
N TYR A 30 -1.11 19.14 10.22
CA TYR A 30 0.11 19.38 10.98
C TYR A 30 -0.07 18.83 12.40
N LEU A 31 0.96 18.20 12.89
CA LEU A 31 1.12 17.81 14.28
C LEU A 31 2.25 18.64 14.88
N ASN A 32 1.96 19.44 15.88
CA ASN A 32 2.99 20.03 16.72
C ASN A 32 3.50 18.93 17.67
N VAL A 33 4.74 18.48 17.47
CA VAL A 33 5.30 17.38 18.24
C VAL A 33 5.63 17.75 19.70
N ASP A 34 5.73 19.05 20.01
CA ASP A 34 6.07 19.53 21.37
C ASP A 34 4.85 19.50 22.30
N ASN A 35 3.66 19.77 21.79
CA ASN A 35 2.44 19.88 22.60
C ASN A 35 1.29 18.97 22.15
N GLY A 36 1.48 18.19 21.07
CA GLY A 36 0.46 17.28 20.55
C GLY A 36 -0.71 17.96 19.80
N GLU A 37 -0.64 19.27 19.56
CA GLU A 37 -1.70 19.99 18.86
C GLU A 37 -1.80 19.55 17.40
N ILE A 38 -3.03 19.25 16.96
CA ILE A 38 -3.34 18.83 15.59
C ILE A 38 -4.12 19.95 14.89
N ILE A 39 -3.59 20.41 13.76
CA ILE A 39 -4.23 21.44 12.94
C ILE A 39 -4.49 20.88 11.55
N LYS A 40 -5.78 20.76 11.16
CA LYS A 40 -6.16 20.40 9.79
C LYS A 40 -5.74 21.51 8.82
N LYS A 41 -5.03 21.14 7.76
CA LYS A 41 -4.50 22.09 6.77
C LYS A 41 -5.17 21.99 5.41
N SER A 42 -5.48 20.79 4.95
CA SER A 42 -6.10 20.62 3.64
C SER A 42 -6.99 19.37 3.59
N PHE A 43 -7.86 19.36 2.59
CA PHE A 43 -8.66 18.21 2.22
C PHE A 43 -8.60 18.05 0.70
N ILE A 44 -8.25 16.87 0.26
CA ILE A 44 -8.23 16.48 -1.14
C ILE A 44 -9.41 15.54 -1.36
N LYS A 45 -10.46 16.05 -2.02
CA LYS A 45 -11.64 15.24 -2.33
C LYS A 45 -11.27 14.10 -3.28
N SER A 46 -11.79 12.91 -2.99
CA SER A 46 -11.66 11.75 -3.84
C SER A 46 -13.05 11.20 -4.20
N LEU A 47 -13.20 10.74 -5.44
CA LEU A 47 -14.41 10.01 -5.86
C LEU A 47 -14.37 8.55 -5.45
N ALA A 48 -13.19 8.05 -5.07
CA ALA A 48 -12.95 6.66 -4.69
C ALA A 48 -12.57 6.57 -3.20
N SER A 49 -12.92 5.47 -2.57
CA SER A 49 -12.57 5.19 -1.17
C SER A 49 -11.09 4.83 -1.05
N PRO A 50 -10.28 5.61 -0.30
CA PRO A 50 -8.92 5.24 0.01
C PRO A 50 -8.90 4.04 0.97
N LEU A 51 -8.10 3.01 0.64
CA LEU A 51 -7.95 1.80 1.46
C LEU A 51 -6.69 1.83 2.30
N ALA A 52 -5.55 2.05 1.65
CA ALA A 52 -4.26 2.15 2.33
C ALA A 52 -3.39 3.23 1.70
N MET A 53 -2.56 3.84 2.53
CA MET A 53 -1.60 4.85 2.13
C MET A 53 -0.21 4.49 2.64
N ASN A 54 0.77 4.49 1.74
CA ASN A 54 2.17 4.29 2.06
C ASN A 54 2.98 5.48 1.56
N ARG A 55 3.58 6.24 2.49
CA ARG A 55 4.43 7.37 2.14
C ARG A 55 5.90 6.96 2.14
N GLN A 56 6.56 7.19 1.01
CA GLN A 56 7.99 6.96 0.84
C GLN A 56 8.67 8.24 0.32
N GLY A 57 9.35 8.94 1.21
CA GLY A 57 9.97 10.22 0.92
C GLY A 57 8.95 11.26 0.47
N ARG A 58 9.11 11.76 -0.77
CA ARG A 58 8.21 12.76 -1.35
C ARG A 58 7.00 12.18 -2.09
N PHE A 59 6.84 10.87 -2.13
CA PHE A 59 5.72 10.22 -2.79
C PHE A 59 4.85 9.48 -1.79
N MET A 60 3.55 9.45 -2.07
CA MET A 60 2.56 8.65 -1.37
C MET A 60 1.87 7.74 -2.39
N TYR A 61 1.76 6.47 -2.05
CA TYR A 61 1.08 5.45 -2.83
C TYR A 61 -0.23 5.13 -2.11
N LEU A 62 -1.33 5.33 -2.79
CA LEU A 62 -2.68 5.16 -2.28
C LEU A 62 -3.36 4.04 -3.05
N THR A 63 -3.79 3.00 -2.38
CA THR A 63 -4.77 2.06 -2.95
C THR A 63 -6.17 2.58 -2.72
N TYR A 64 -7.04 2.39 -3.70
CA TYR A 64 -8.41 2.88 -3.63
C TYR A 64 -9.39 1.89 -4.26
N ARG A 65 -10.67 2.03 -3.89
CA ARG A 65 -11.76 1.27 -4.51
C ARG A 65 -12.99 2.14 -4.77
N ASN A 66 -13.75 1.75 -5.80
CA ASN A 66 -15.13 2.20 -6.03
C ASN A 66 -16.06 0.99 -5.88
N GLY A 67 -17.11 1.10 -5.08
CA GLY A 67 -18.06 0.01 -4.88
C GLY A 67 -17.65 -1.03 -3.82
N THR A 68 -18.34 -2.15 -3.81
CA THR A 68 -18.19 -3.23 -2.82
C THR A 68 -18.14 -4.61 -3.49
N GLY A 69 -17.36 -5.54 -2.94
CA GLY A 69 -17.23 -6.92 -3.44
C GLY A 69 -16.22 -7.08 -4.60
N ARG A 70 -16.28 -8.22 -5.30
CA ARG A 70 -15.32 -8.58 -6.36
C ARG A 70 -15.40 -7.72 -7.63
N ALA A 71 -16.57 -7.17 -7.94
CA ALA A 71 -16.80 -6.34 -9.12
C ALA A 71 -16.40 -4.86 -8.89
N GLN A 72 -15.36 -4.63 -8.11
CA GLN A 72 -14.93 -3.29 -7.76
C GLN A 72 -14.03 -2.71 -8.83
N ASP A 73 -14.20 -1.43 -9.05
CA ASP A 73 -13.23 -0.61 -9.74
C ASP A 73 -12.26 -0.02 -8.69
N GLY A 74 -10.98 -0.22 -8.86
CA GLY A 74 -9.97 0.21 -7.92
C GLY A 74 -8.67 0.54 -8.62
N GLY A 75 -7.59 0.66 -7.86
CA GLY A 75 -6.28 0.88 -8.43
C GLY A 75 -5.30 1.45 -7.42
N ILE A 76 -4.22 2.00 -7.96
CA ILE A 76 -3.15 2.64 -7.18
C ILE A 76 -2.91 4.03 -7.75
N TRP A 77 -3.00 5.03 -6.89
CA TRP A 77 -2.59 6.40 -7.20
C TRP A 77 -1.27 6.71 -6.50
N GLN A 78 -0.37 7.31 -7.27
CA GLN A 78 0.87 7.87 -6.75
C GLN A 78 0.75 9.38 -6.73
N TYR A 79 0.91 9.97 -5.55
CA TYR A 79 0.92 11.41 -5.35
C TYR A 79 2.33 11.91 -5.02
N ALA A 80 2.69 13.06 -5.57
CA ALA A 80 3.79 13.86 -5.07
C ALA A 80 3.32 14.67 -3.87
N CYS A 81 3.99 14.54 -2.73
CA CYS A 81 3.68 15.27 -1.51
C CYS A 81 4.47 16.58 -1.46
N MET A 82 3.77 17.69 -1.46
CA MET A 82 4.30 19.04 -1.30
C MET A 82 3.72 19.61 0.00
N GLU A 83 4.38 19.30 1.12
CA GLU A 83 3.83 19.56 2.45
C GLU A 83 2.44 18.92 2.63
N THR A 84 1.39 19.72 2.84
CA THR A 84 0.00 19.26 2.98
C THR A 84 -0.77 19.19 1.67
N GLN A 85 -0.13 19.45 0.54
CA GLN A 85 -0.73 19.33 -0.78
C GLN A 85 -0.28 18.05 -1.47
N LEU A 86 -1.16 17.47 -2.27
CA LEU A 86 -0.91 16.28 -3.04
C LEU A 86 -1.13 16.57 -4.52
N GLY A 87 -0.10 16.34 -5.33
CA GLY A 87 -0.20 16.38 -6.78
C GLY A 87 -0.21 14.95 -7.35
N LEU A 88 -1.22 14.60 -8.14
CA LEU A 88 -1.27 13.28 -8.80
C LEU A 88 -0.09 13.15 -9.77
N ALA A 89 0.80 12.17 -9.52
CA ALA A 89 2.01 11.92 -10.31
C ALA A 89 1.83 10.77 -11.32
N ALA A 90 1.14 9.70 -10.89
CA ALA A 90 0.84 8.54 -11.73
C ALA A 90 -0.38 7.79 -11.17
N ARG A 91 -0.97 6.92 -11.99
CA ARG A 91 -2.06 6.03 -11.59
C ARG A 91 -2.01 4.73 -12.36
N ILE A 92 -2.43 3.65 -11.70
CA ILE A 92 -2.69 2.35 -12.30
C ILE A 92 -4.17 2.05 -12.05
N GLY A 93 -4.90 1.66 -13.09
CA GLY A 93 -6.25 1.14 -12.98
C GLY A 93 -6.26 -0.27 -12.37
N ASN A 94 -7.44 -0.78 -12.11
CA ASN A 94 -7.59 -2.06 -11.44
C ASN A 94 -7.47 -3.28 -12.35
N GLU A 95 -7.88 -3.16 -13.60
CA GLU A 95 -7.92 -4.31 -14.53
C GLU A 95 -8.58 -5.57 -13.90
N GLY A 96 -9.69 -5.37 -13.16
CA GLY A 96 -10.36 -6.44 -12.42
C GLY A 96 -9.74 -6.76 -11.04
N ARG A 97 -8.86 -5.91 -10.52
CA ARG A 97 -8.17 -6.07 -9.22
C ARG A 97 -8.63 -5.07 -8.18
N THR A 98 -8.57 -5.48 -6.92
CA THR A 98 -8.75 -4.58 -5.77
C THR A 98 -7.50 -4.63 -4.92
N TYR A 99 -6.61 -3.69 -5.17
CA TYR A 99 -5.39 -3.55 -4.38
C TYR A 99 -5.71 -2.98 -3.01
N ILE A 100 -5.38 -3.70 -1.95
CA ILE A 100 -5.66 -3.26 -0.57
C ILE A 100 -4.44 -2.67 0.13
N GLN A 101 -3.22 -2.96 -0.36
CA GLN A 101 -1.99 -2.41 0.19
C GLN A 101 -0.88 -2.37 -0.86
N THR A 102 0.05 -1.42 -0.71
CA THR A 102 1.30 -1.36 -1.48
C THR A 102 2.49 -1.20 -0.55
N VAL A 103 3.61 -1.83 -0.91
CA VAL A 103 4.94 -1.58 -0.31
C VAL A 103 5.97 -1.40 -1.41
N LEU A 104 7.10 -0.78 -1.08
CA LEU A 104 8.22 -0.60 -2.00
C LEU A 104 9.42 -1.39 -1.50
N ASN A 105 10.22 -1.88 -2.45
CA ASN A 105 11.52 -2.43 -2.09
C ASN A 105 12.51 -1.33 -1.66
N LYS A 106 13.65 -1.76 -1.13
CA LYS A 106 14.69 -0.87 -0.60
C LYS A 106 15.16 0.18 -1.61
N ASP A 107 15.36 -0.24 -2.85
CA ASP A 107 15.90 0.60 -3.93
C ASP A 107 14.85 1.49 -4.57
N ARG A 108 13.57 1.26 -4.26
CA ARG A 108 12.42 2.01 -4.77
C ARG A 108 12.28 1.97 -6.29
N ASP A 109 12.70 0.88 -6.89
CA ASP A 109 12.54 0.59 -8.30
C ASP A 109 11.39 -0.36 -8.61
N TYR A 110 10.85 -1.01 -7.54
CA TYR A 110 9.63 -1.81 -7.58
C TYR A 110 8.69 -1.46 -6.42
N ALA A 111 7.40 -1.39 -6.74
CA ALA A 111 6.31 -1.47 -5.78
C ALA A 111 5.65 -2.85 -5.90
N TYR A 112 5.22 -3.38 -4.77
CA TYR A 112 4.40 -4.59 -4.68
C TYR A 112 3.03 -4.23 -4.18
N ALA A 113 1.99 -4.89 -4.69
CA ALA A 113 0.63 -4.71 -4.20
C ALA A 113 -0.06 -6.06 -4.04
N ILE A 114 -0.93 -6.16 -3.04
CA ILE A 114 -1.78 -7.33 -2.82
C ILE A 114 -3.19 -7.08 -3.31
N ASP A 115 -3.71 -8.05 -4.06
CA ASP A 115 -5.09 -8.13 -4.47
C ASP A 115 -5.82 -9.18 -3.64
N TYR A 116 -6.66 -8.71 -2.73
CA TYR A 116 -7.39 -9.55 -1.79
C TYR A 116 -8.31 -10.55 -2.48
N TYR A 117 -9.10 -10.08 -3.46
CA TYR A 117 -10.13 -10.92 -4.07
C TYR A 117 -9.59 -11.90 -5.11
N ASN A 118 -8.51 -11.56 -5.76
CA ASN A 118 -7.89 -12.48 -6.71
C ASN A 118 -6.79 -13.33 -6.07
N GLY A 119 -6.47 -13.15 -4.78
CA GLY A 119 -5.40 -13.90 -4.11
C GLY A 119 -4.05 -13.72 -4.80
N GLU A 120 -3.68 -12.47 -5.12
CA GLU A 120 -2.48 -12.18 -5.91
C GLU A 120 -1.54 -11.21 -5.22
N VAL A 121 -0.25 -11.40 -5.45
CA VAL A 121 0.79 -10.41 -5.21
C VAL A 121 1.32 -9.94 -6.55
N VAL A 122 1.28 -8.65 -6.82
CA VAL A 122 1.71 -8.08 -8.10
C VAL A 122 2.95 -7.22 -7.96
N THR A 123 3.80 -7.25 -8.98
CA THR A 123 5.01 -6.42 -9.11
C THR A 123 4.76 -5.27 -10.07
N ILE A 124 5.10 -4.06 -9.65
CA ILE A 124 4.90 -2.82 -10.39
C ILE A 124 6.23 -2.08 -10.49
N PRO A 125 6.86 -2.03 -11.67
CA PRO A 125 8.10 -1.26 -11.84
C PRO A 125 7.89 0.23 -11.62
N ILE A 126 8.89 0.86 -11.04
CA ILE A 126 8.99 2.32 -10.88
C ILE A 126 10.06 2.83 -11.81
N LYS A 127 9.69 3.63 -12.81
CA LYS A 127 10.63 4.26 -13.75
C LYS A 127 10.50 5.75 -13.67
N THR A 128 11.64 6.44 -13.62
CA THR A 128 11.67 7.91 -13.50
C THR A 128 10.80 8.40 -12.32
N SER A 129 10.86 7.69 -11.20
CA SER A 129 10.08 7.93 -9.98
C SER A 129 8.55 7.79 -10.14
N LYS A 130 8.07 7.09 -11.17
CA LYS A 130 6.63 6.85 -11.40
C LYS A 130 6.34 5.36 -11.50
N ILE A 131 5.25 4.93 -10.85
CA ILE A 131 4.67 3.61 -11.09
C ILE A 131 4.18 3.54 -12.54
N ILE A 132 4.34 2.37 -13.17
CA ILE A 132 4.00 2.23 -14.59
C ILE A 132 2.76 1.35 -14.75
N ARG A 133 2.92 0.04 -14.69
CA ARG A 133 1.87 -0.97 -14.81
C ARG A 133 2.31 -2.25 -14.13
N VAL A 134 1.38 -3.12 -13.83
CA VAL A 134 1.72 -4.47 -13.35
C VAL A 134 2.59 -5.18 -14.41
N SER A 135 3.71 -5.73 -13.97
CA SER A 135 4.66 -6.45 -14.83
C SER A 135 4.69 -7.94 -14.56
N LYS A 136 4.44 -8.36 -13.30
CA LYS A 136 4.43 -9.74 -12.87
C LYS A 136 3.33 -9.96 -11.85
N THR A 137 2.84 -11.18 -11.74
CA THR A 137 1.82 -11.60 -10.79
C THR A 137 2.20 -12.95 -10.22
N VAL A 138 2.18 -13.07 -8.90
CA VAL A 138 2.22 -14.33 -8.18
C VAL A 138 0.81 -14.65 -7.71
N LYS A 139 0.23 -15.73 -8.17
CA LYS A 139 -1.05 -16.25 -7.70
C LYS A 139 -0.79 -17.09 -6.45
N LEU A 140 -1.52 -16.80 -5.38
CA LEU A 140 -1.56 -17.64 -4.19
C LEU A 140 -2.69 -18.66 -4.35
N ASP A 141 -2.51 -19.87 -3.83
CA ASP A 141 -3.44 -21.00 -3.96
C ASP A 141 -3.82 -21.60 -2.60
N GLY A 142 -3.70 -20.82 -1.54
CA GLY A 142 -4.00 -21.22 -0.18
C GLY A 142 -5.50 -21.49 0.05
N HIS A 143 -5.77 -22.46 0.92
CA HIS A 143 -7.08 -22.71 1.52
C HIS A 143 -6.90 -23.29 2.92
N SER A 144 -7.91 -23.19 3.79
CA SER A 144 -7.85 -23.70 5.15
C SER A 144 -9.21 -24.17 5.64
N ILE A 145 -9.40 -24.26 6.95
CA ILE A 145 -10.52 -24.96 7.61
C ILE A 145 -11.86 -24.22 7.58
N ASP A 146 -11.87 -22.89 7.45
CA ASP A 146 -13.13 -22.12 7.39
C ASP A 146 -13.76 -22.25 6.00
N PRO A 147 -14.95 -22.94 5.88
CA PRO A 147 -15.55 -23.21 4.57
C PRO A 147 -16.15 -21.97 3.90
N VAL A 148 -16.13 -20.82 4.55
CA VAL A 148 -16.68 -19.57 4.02
C VAL A 148 -15.58 -18.57 3.68
N LYS A 149 -14.60 -18.41 4.55
CA LYS A 149 -13.57 -17.38 4.45
C LYS A 149 -12.23 -17.88 3.91
N GLN A 150 -12.01 -19.20 3.96
CA GLN A 150 -10.74 -19.83 3.63
C GLN A 150 -10.87 -20.85 2.49
N THR A 151 -11.77 -20.59 1.54
CA THR A 151 -11.95 -21.42 0.35
C THR A 151 -10.93 -21.13 -0.76
N GLU A 152 -10.28 -19.99 -0.67
CA GLU A 152 -9.27 -19.49 -1.61
C GLU A 152 -8.36 -18.46 -0.91
N SER A 153 -7.19 -18.16 -1.47
CA SER A 153 -6.27 -17.17 -0.94
C SER A 153 -6.87 -15.78 -0.87
N HIS A 154 -6.66 -15.10 0.25
CA HIS A 154 -7.05 -13.73 0.52
C HIS A 154 -5.90 -13.01 1.25
N PRO A 155 -4.86 -12.53 0.51
CA PRO A 155 -3.76 -11.80 1.14
C PRO A 155 -4.28 -10.52 1.79
N THR A 156 -3.93 -10.30 3.07
CA THR A 156 -4.48 -9.21 3.89
C THR A 156 -3.47 -8.16 4.28
N PHE A 157 -2.19 -8.52 4.34
CA PHE A 157 -1.12 -7.61 4.73
C PHE A 157 0.20 -8.03 4.09
N MET A 158 1.07 -7.07 3.81
CA MET A 158 2.45 -7.33 3.43
C MET A 158 3.42 -6.28 3.96
N THR A 159 4.64 -6.70 4.22
CA THR A 159 5.74 -5.82 4.63
C THR A 159 7.08 -6.46 4.28
N PHE A 160 8.11 -5.64 4.11
CA PHE A 160 9.48 -6.16 4.07
C PHE A 160 10.00 -6.41 5.47
N THR A 161 10.89 -7.38 5.61
CA THR A 161 11.69 -7.56 6.83
C THR A 161 12.53 -6.30 7.10
N PRO A 162 12.94 -6.03 8.35
CA PRO A 162 13.73 -4.84 8.69
C PRO A 162 15.03 -4.70 7.90
N ASP A 163 15.64 -5.82 7.51
CA ASP A 163 16.84 -5.86 6.66
C ASP A 163 16.52 -5.74 5.16
N ASN A 164 15.23 -5.71 4.79
CA ASN A 164 14.71 -5.68 3.42
C ASN A 164 15.12 -6.87 2.55
N THR A 165 15.41 -8.03 3.13
CA THR A 165 15.80 -9.22 2.37
C THR A 165 14.61 -10.10 1.96
N LYS A 166 13.49 -9.99 2.67
CA LYS A 166 12.28 -10.78 2.41
C LYS A 166 11.04 -9.89 2.41
N LEU A 167 10.10 -10.21 1.52
CA LEU A 167 8.74 -9.69 1.55
C LEU A 167 7.86 -10.71 2.26
N ILE A 168 7.20 -10.29 3.34
CA ILE A 168 6.27 -11.11 4.12
C ILE A 168 4.85 -10.77 3.66
N VAL A 169 4.04 -11.80 3.41
CA VAL A 169 2.62 -11.69 3.08
C VAL A 169 1.83 -12.56 4.02
N THR A 170 0.76 -12.04 4.62
CA THR A 170 -0.21 -12.85 5.37
C THR A 170 -1.39 -13.18 4.49
N ASP A 171 -1.74 -14.45 4.39
CA ASP A 171 -2.87 -14.95 3.63
C ASP A 171 -3.94 -15.52 4.56
N LEU A 172 -5.06 -14.77 4.69
CA LEU A 172 -6.22 -15.20 5.46
C LEU A 172 -6.82 -16.49 4.92
N GLY A 173 -6.91 -16.61 3.59
CA GLY A 173 -7.53 -17.77 2.95
C GLY A 173 -6.72 -19.04 3.09
N GLY A 174 -5.40 -18.93 3.00
CA GLY A 174 -4.46 -20.04 3.19
C GLY A 174 -4.11 -20.34 4.64
N ASP A 175 -4.47 -19.42 5.56
CA ASP A 175 -4.02 -19.47 6.96
C ASP A 175 -2.50 -19.56 7.06
N GLU A 176 -1.82 -18.74 6.24
CA GLU A 176 -0.39 -18.86 5.98
C GLU A 176 0.33 -17.50 6.13
N VAL A 177 1.55 -17.57 6.62
CA VAL A 177 2.54 -16.50 6.52
C VAL A 177 3.56 -16.90 5.47
N ILE A 178 3.58 -16.14 4.37
CA ILE A 178 4.40 -16.44 3.19
C ILE A 178 5.58 -15.48 3.14
N PHE A 179 6.77 -16.02 2.98
CA PHE A 179 7.98 -15.25 2.76
C PHE A 179 8.38 -15.35 1.29
N PHE A 180 8.66 -14.19 0.68
CA PHE A 180 9.18 -14.13 -0.68
C PHE A 180 10.60 -13.56 -0.68
N THR A 181 11.45 -14.12 -1.51
CA THR A 181 12.72 -13.53 -1.90
C THR A 181 12.52 -12.72 -3.17
N GLU A 182 12.97 -11.46 -3.16
CA GLU A 182 13.01 -10.63 -4.35
C GLU A 182 14.21 -11.01 -5.21
N GLY A 183 13.95 -11.38 -6.46
CA GLY A 183 14.94 -11.68 -7.47
C GLY A 183 15.08 -10.56 -8.51
N GLU A 184 15.73 -10.86 -9.60
CA GLU A 184 15.93 -9.91 -10.69
C GLU A 184 14.60 -9.38 -11.25
N LYS A 185 14.58 -8.10 -11.58
CA LYS A 185 13.41 -7.40 -12.16
C LYS A 185 12.14 -7.51 -11.29
N GLY A 186 12.32 -7.54 -9.96
CA GLY A 186 11.23 -7.59 -9.00
C GLY A 186 10.43 -8.90 -9.01
N GLU A 187 11.05 -10.01 -9.44
CA GLU A 187 10.45 -11.34 -9.35
C GLU A 187 10.36 -11.79 -7.90
N LEU A 188 9.21 -12.36 -7.52
CA LEU A 188 9.01 -12.92 -6.20
C LEU A 188 9.03 -14.44 -6.27
N THR A 189 9.91 -15.04 -5.48
CA THR A 189 9.99 -16.50 -5.30
C THR A 189 9.65 -16.84 -3.86
N LYS A 190 8.66 -17.70 -3.63
CA LYS A 190 8.30 -18.16 -2.29
C LYS A 190 9.49 -18.88 -1.65
N ASP A 191 9.76 -18.53 -0.42
CA ASP A 191 10.73 -19.20 0.44
C ASP A 191 9.99 -20.28 1.24
N GLU A 192 10.05 -21.51 0.79
CA GLU A 192 9.32 -22.63 1.39
C GLU A 192 9.82 -23.01 2.79
N GLU A 193 11.09 -22.69 3.11
CA GLU A 193 11.66 -23.00 4.42
C GLU A 193 11.19 -22.02 5.50
N LEU A 194 10.97 -20.75 5.12
CA LEU A 194 10.51 -19.71 6.04
C LEU A 194 9.00 -19.59 6.08
N SER A 195 8.30 -19.98 5.01
CA SER A 195 6.84 -19.91 4.94
C SER A 195 6.19 -20.99 5.81
N PHE A 196 5.10 -20.65 6.50
CA PHE A 196 4.44 -21.60 7.38
C PHE A 196 2.94 -21.35 7.48
N LYS A 197 2.18 -22.44 7.69
CA LYS A 197 0.74 -22.38 8.03
C LYS A 197 0.56 -22.21 9.53
N LEU A 198 -0.53 -21.54 9.90
CA LEU A 198 -0.88 -21.30 11.30
C LEU A 198 -1.68 -22.49 11.92
N ASN A 199 -2.27 -23.35 11.06
CA ASN A 199 -3.01 -24.56 11.44
C ASN A 199 -2.45 -25.80 10.76
#